data_3251b9af1c255f8ab0fa4313b1dc71d9
#
_entry.id   3251b9af1c255f8ab0fa4313b1dc71d9
#
_cell.length_a   1.000
_cell.length_b   1.000
_cell.length_c   1.000
_cell.angle_alpha   90.00
_cell.angle_beta   90.00
_cell.angle_gamma   90.00
#
_symmetry.space_group_name_H-M   'P 1'
#
loop_
_entity.id
_entity.type
_entity.pdbx_description
1 polymer ?
#
loop_
_entity_poly.entity_id
_entity_poly.type
_entity_poly.pdbx_seq_one_letter_code
_entity_poly.pdbx_strand_id
1 'polypeptide(L)'
;VRDDLVLYRWSPQQIAAKLKAMHPDDPSQRVSHETIYTAIYAHPRGGLKKELVEALRQHKPTRCLRRTTAAKRTWVPEELRIVHRPEEVAQCLIPGHWEGDLIKGAFNRSCVGTLVERKTRFVVLCKMDGCTAENALEGFTRQMKKLPHCLLGSLTYDRGTEMTCYPELMKRLNIDLWFADPHAPWQRGSNENTNGLLCQFMPKGVDLSKASQEYLN
;
A
#
# COMPACT_ATOMS: atom_id res chain seq x y z
N VAL A 1 -19.99 -12.99 10.07
CA VAL A 1 -18.67 -13.23 9.44
C VAL A 1 -18.77 -13.24 7.91
N ARG A 2 -19.66 -14.08 7.31
CA ARG A 2 -19.81 -14.12 5.85
C ARG A 2 -20.21 -12.76 5.29
N ASP A 3 -21.22 -12.15 5.85
CA ASP A 3 -21.73 -10.85 5.40
C ASP A 3 -20.69 -9.73 5.60
N ASP A 4 -19.96 -9.73 6.70
CA ASP A 4 -18.87 -8.80 6.93
C ASP A 4 -17.77 -8.95 5.86
N LEU A 5 -17.47 -10.18 5.45
CA LEU A 5 -16.46 -10.47 4.45
C LEU A 5 -16.93 -10.11 3.03
N VAL A 6 -18.14 -10.54 2.66
CA VAL A 6 -18.66 -10.45 1.27
C VAL A 6 -19.28 -9.09 0.98
N LEU A 7 -20.15 -8.58 1.87
CA LEU A 7 -20.87 -7.34 1.65
C LEU A 7 -20.03 -6.10 2.05
N TYR A 8 -19.44 -6.16 3.26
CA TYR A 8 -18.67 -5.02 3.78
C TYR A 8 -17.17 -5.06 3.43
N ARG A 9 -16.71 -6.12 2.75
CA ARG A 9 -15.31 -6.30 2.34
C ARG A 9 -14.29 -6.19 3.48
N TRP A 10 -14.69 -6.54 4.69
CA TRP A 10 -13.82 -6.53 5.85
C TRP A 10 -12.80 -7.67 5.79
N SER A 11 -11.57 -7.39 6.22
CA SER A 11 -10.58 -8.46 6.32
C SER A 11 -10.88 -9.39 7.50
N PRO A 12 -10.43 -10.66 7.45
CA PRO A 12 -10.55 -11.58 8.58
C PRO A 12 -10.03 -11.03 9.90
N GLN A 13 -8.98 -10.18 9.87
CA GLN A 13 -8.46 -9.51 11.06
C GLN A 13 -9.43 -8.47 11.62
N GLN A 14 -10.07 -7.66 10.78
CA GLN A 14 -11.07 -6.67 11.20
C GLN A 14 -12.31 -7.37 11.77
N ILE A 15 -12.74 -8.47 11.15
CA ILE A 15 -13.89 -9.26 11.65
C ILE A 15 -13.57 -9.85 13.03
N ALA A 16 -12.39 -10.44 13.19
CA ALA A 16 -11.97 -11.01 14.47
C ALA A 16 -11.87 -9.94 15.58
N ALA A 17 -11.33 -8.76 15.24
CA ALA A 17 -11.26 -7.62 16.17
C ALA A 17 -12.66 -7.11 16.56
N LYS A 18 -13.58 -6.99 15.60
CA LYS A 18 -14.98 -6.62 15.85
C LYS A 18 -15.66 -7.58 16.80
N LEU A 19 -15.58 -8.89 16.53
CA LEU A 19 -16.19 -9.90 17.37
C LEU A 19 -15.62 -9.88 18.79
N LYS A 20 -14.32 -9.66 18.94
CA LYS A 20 -13.68 -9.49 20.23
C LYS A 20 -14.19 -8.26 20.98
N ALA A 21 -14.40 -7.13 20.29
CA ALA A 21 -14.93 -5.91 20.88
C ALA A 21 -16.41 -6.01 21.25
N MET A 22 -17.21 -6.73 20.44
CA MET A 22 -18.64 -6.92 20.70
C MET A 22 -18.94 -7.90 21.84
N HIS A 23 -18.05 -8.86 22.09
CA HIS A 23 -18.23 -9.92 23.08
C HIS A 23 -17.02 -9.99 24.04
N PRO A 24 -16.78 -8.94 24.85
CA PRO A 24 -15.58 -8.85 25.71
C PRO A 24 -15.56 -9.95 26.80
N ASP A 25 -16.72 -10.42 27.23
CA ASP A 25 -16.86 -11.39 28.32
C ASP A 25 -17.22 -12.80 27.88
N ASP A 26 -17.48 -12.99 26.57
CA ASP A 26 -17.85 -14.30 26.02
C ASP A 26 -16.86 -14.79 24.95
N PRO A 27 -15.87 -15.62 25.33
CA PRO A 27 -14.91 -16.18 24.36
C PRO A 27 -15.54 -17.08 23.30
N SER A 28 -16.72 -17.69 23.55
CA SER A 28 -17.41 -18.59 22.62
C SER A 28 -17.93 -17.86 21.37
N GLN A 29 -18.20 -16.56 21.49
CA GLN A 29 -18.64 -15.70 20.39
C GLN A 29 -17.47 -15.08 19.59
N ARG A 30 -16.23 -15.42 19.93
CA ARG A 30 -15.03 -14.89 19.27
C ARG A 30 -14.44 -15.92 18.31
N VAL A 31 -13.84 -15.44 17.24
CA VAL A 31 -13.12 -16.26 16.29
C VAL A 31 -11.81 -15.58 15.92
N SER A 32 -10.73 -16.37 15.80
CA SER A 32 -9.44 -15.83 15.34
C SER A 32 -9.44 -15.60 13.82
N HIS A 33 -8.64 -14.64 13.34
CA HIS A 33 -8.50 -14.44 11.90
C HIS A 33 -7.93 -15.67 11.18
N GLU A 34 -7.08 -16.47 11.85
CA GLU A 34 -6.56 -17.72 11.31
C GLU A 34 -7.68 -18.77 11.14
N THR A 35 -8.62 -18.84 12.09
CA THR A 35 -9.78 -19.73 11.98
C THR A 35 -10.65 -19.34 10.80
N ILE A 36 -10.85 -18.03 10.57
CA ILE A 36 -11.61 -17.55 9.40
C ILE A 36 -10.90 -17.94 8.11
N TYR A 37 -9.58 -17.71 8.00
CA TYR A 37 -8.81 -18.15 6.83
C TYR A 37 -8.88 -19.66 6.63
N THR A 38 -8.70 -20.45 7.69
CA THR A 38 -8.77 -21.90 7.62
C THR A 38 -10.14 -22.37 7.12
N ALA A 39 -11.23 -21.80 7.63
CA ALA A 39 -12.57 -22.10 7.18
C ALA A 39 -12.78 -21.79 5.69
N ILE A 40 -12.32 -20.63 5.21
CA ILE A 40 -12.42 -20.22 3.79
C ILE A 40 -11.70 -21.24 2.89
N TYR A 41 -10.46 -21.60 3.23
CA TYR A 41 -9.64 -22.49 2.39
C TYR A 41 -10.02 -23.97 2.53
N ALA A 42 -10.58 -24.39 3.67
CA ALA A 42 -11.09 -25.75 3.88
C ALA A 42 -12.42 -26.01 3.15
N HIS A 43 -13.15 -24.98 2.75
CA HIS A 43 -14.40 -25.17 2.01
C HIS A 43 -14.19 -26.03 0.75
N PRO A 44 -15.12 -26.97 0.45
CA PRO A 44 -15.10 -27.73 -0.79
C PRO A 44 -15.08 -26.82 -2.02
N ARG A 45 -14.56 -27.30 -3.13
CA ARG A 45 -14.59 -26.57 -4.41
C ARG A 45 -16.05 -26.30 -4.80
N GLY A 46 -16.39 -25.05 -5.07
CA GLY A 46 -17.75 -24.63 -5.44
C GLY A 46 -17.91 -23.12 -5.43
N GLY A 47 -19.13 -22.66 -5.73
CA GLY A 47 -19.48 -21.23 -5.84
C GLY A 47 -19.19 -20.46 -4.56
N LEU A 48 -19.52 -21.01 -3.40
CA LEU A 48 -19.30 -20.35 -2.10
C LEU A 48 -17.81 -20.13 -1.82
N LYS A 49 -16.95 -21.12 -2.08
CA LYS A 49 -15.50 -20.96 -1.92
C LYS A 49 -14.96 -19.85 -2.82
N LYS A 50 -15.43 -19.81 -4.07
CA LYS A 50 -15.04 -18.77 -5.03
C LYS A 50 -15.45 -17.39 -4.51
N GLU A 51 -16.69 -17.22 -4.08
CA GLU A 51 -17.22 -15.98 -3.50
C GLU A 51 -16.37 -15.50 -2.29
N LEU A 52 -16.10 -16.42 -1.35
CA LEU A 52 -15.32 -16.11 -0.15
C LEU A 52 -13.85 -15.72 -0.48
N VAL A 53 -13.24 -16.42 -1.43
CA VAL A 53 -11.85 -16.09 -1.87
C VAL A 53 -11.82 -14.77 -2.61
N GLU A 54 -12.82 -14.48 -3.46
CA GLU A 54 -12.94 -13.20 -4.16
C GLU A 54 -13.22 -12.03 -3.19
N ALA A 55 -13.81 -12.30 -2.04
CA ALA A 55 -13.99 -11.29 -0.99
C ALA A 55 -12.70 -10.96 -0.22
N LEU A 56 -11.68 -11.81 -0.29
CA LEU A 56 -10.38 -11.53 0.34
C LEU A 56 -9.59 -10.47 -0.44
N ARG A 57 -8.89 -9.57 0.26
CA ARG A 57 -8.10 -8.47 -0.36
C ARG A 57 -7.11 -8.90 -1.44
N GLN A 58 -6.54 -10.09 -1.34
CA GLN A 58 -5.53 -10.58 -2.28
C GLN A 58 -6.07 -11.58 -3.31
N HIS A 59 -7.32 -12.00 -3.21
CA HIS A 59 -7.99 -12.96 -4.11
C HIS A 59 -7.17 -14.24 -4.40
N LYS A 60 -6.26 -14.63 -3.49
CA LYS A 60 -5.38 -15.78 -3.72
C LYS A 60 -6.17 -17.08 -3.54
N PRO A 61 -6.17 -17.98 -4.54
CA PRO A 61 -6.87 -19.26 -4.46
C PRO A 61 -6.23 -20.22 -3.45
N THR A 62 -4.95 -20.00 -3.13
CA THR A 62 -4.18 -20.80 -2.15
C THR A 62 -3.29 -19.90 -1.30
N ARG A 63 -3.00 -20.33 -0.08
CA ARG A 63 -2.05 -19.65 0.81
C ARG A 63 -0.62 -20.00 0.38
N CYS A 64 0.13 -19.00 -0.13
CA CYS A 64 1.51 -19.21 -0.56
C CYS A 64 2.51 -18.87 0.55
N LEU A 65 3.60 -19.63 0.64
CA LEU A 65 4.76 -19.31 1.47
C LEU A 65 5.46 -18.04 0.93
N ARG A 66 6.00 -17.22 1.85
CA ARG A 66 6.82 -16.06 1.46
C ARG A 66 8.09 -16.53 0.78
N ARG A 67 8.33 -16.10 -0.45
CA ARG A 67 9.60 -16.32 -1.15
C ARG A 67 10.60 -15.26 -0.72
N THR A 68 11.78 -15.69 -0.26
CA THR A 68 12.96 -14.84 -0.09
C THR A 68 13.67 -14.71 -1.43
N THR A 69 13.77 -13.49 -1.95
CA THR A 69 14.56 -13.18 -3.15
C THR A 69 15.87 -12.53 -2.72
N ALA A 70 16.97 -12.91 -3.39
CA ALA A 70 18.29 -12.32 -3.12
C ALA A 70 18.29 -10.80 -3.31
N ALA A 71 18.98 -10.09 -2.43
CA ALA A 71 19.07 -8.64 -2.46
C ALA A 71 19.76 -8.17 -3.76
N LYS A 72 19.08 -7.33 -4.55
CA LYS A 72 19.69 -6.67 -5.72
C LYS A 72 20.67 -5.59 -5.25
N ARG A 73 21.74 -5.38 -6.02
CA ARG A 73 22.73 -4.32 -5.78
C ARG A 73 22.01 -2.96 -5.60
N THR A 74 22.38 -2.26 -4.53
CA THR A 74 21.77 -0.98 -4.14
C THR A 74 22.42 0.16 -4.92
N TRP A 75 21.63 0.96 -5.63
CA TRP A 75 22.04 2.23 -6.26
C TRP A 75 21.77 3.43 -5.34
N VAL A 76 21.17 3.20 -4.19
CA VAL A 76 20.76 4.22 -3.22
C VAL A 76 21.98 4.65 -2.40
N PRO A 77 22.26 5.97 -2.28
CA PRO A 77 23.26 6.50 -1.38
C PRO A 77 23.01 6.11 0.07
N GLU A 78 24.09 5.89 0.84
CA GLU A 78 23.99 5.44 2.24
C GLU A 78 23.19 6.42 3.10
N GLU A 79 23.42 7.73 2.91
CA GLU A 79 22.78 8.81 3.66
C GLU A 79 21.28 8.93 3.45
N LEU A 80 20.75 8.36 2.36
CA LEU A 80 19.32 8.36 2.06
C LEU A 80 18.62 7.05 2.51
N ARG A 81 19.33 6.17 3.19
CA ARG A 81 18.72 4.97 3.75
C ARG A 81 17.84 5.32 4.95
N ILE A 82 16.76 4.55 5.09
CA ILE A 82 15.75 4.76 6.14
C ILE A 82 16.33 4.74 7.56
N VAL A 83 17.50 4.13 7.77
CA VAL A 83 18.18 4.10 9.07
C VAL A 83 18.58 5.51 9.53
N HIS A 84 18.81 6.44 8.60
CA HIS A 84 19.18 7.82 8.89
C HIS A 84 17.96 8.75 8.98
N ARG A 85 16.74 8.19 8.83
CA ARG A 85 15.50 8.96 8.95
C ARG A 85 15.31 9.43 10.40
N PRO A 86 15.03 10.74 10.64
CA PRO A 86 14.80 11.27 11.99
C PRO A 86 13.72 10.50 12.74
N GLU A 87 13.89 10.33 14.04
CA GLU A 87 12.97 9.57 14.87
C GLU A 87 11.57 10.19 14.91
N GLU A 88 11.47 11.50 14.90
CA GLU A 88 10.20 12.25 14.83
C GLU A 88 9.36 11.83 13.61
N VAL A 89 10.03 11.63 12.47
CA VAL A 89 9.41 11.11 11.25
C VAL A 89 9.03 9.64 11.44
N ALA A 90 9.86 8.85 12.11
CA ALA A 90 9.59 7.44 12.37
C ALA A 90 8.35 7.24 13.26
N GLN A 91 8.17 8.07 14.27
CA GLN A 91 7.06 8.03 15.23
C GLN A 91 5.74 8.62 14.70
N CYS A 92 5.72 9.18 13.49
CA CYS A 92 4.53 9.80 12.88
C CYS A 92 3.91 10.93 13.74
N LEU A 93 4.72 11.70 14.44
CA LEU A 93 4.24 12.75 15.37
C LEU A 93 3.74 13.99 14.64
N ILE A 94 4.40 14.35 13.55
CA ILE A 94 4.13 15.57 12.77
C ILE A 94 3.57 15.17 11.39
N PRO A 95 2.54 15.84 10.87
CA PRO A 95 2.09 15.64 9.50
C PRO A 95 3.09 16.19 8.48
N GLY A 96 2.99 15.71 7.23
CA GLY A 96 3.87 16.15 6.14
C GLY A 96 4.91 15.10 5.74
N HIS A 97 4.87 13.92 6.34
CA HIS A 97 5.75 12.81 6.03
C HIS A 97 5.00 11.71 5.29
N TRP A 98 5.43 11.40 4.08
CA TRP A 98 4.71 10.55 3.14
C TRP A 98 5.39 9.21 2.92
N GLU A 99 4.60 8.21 2.61
CA GLU A 99 5.05 6.93 2.05
C GLU A 99 4.52 6.82 0.62
N GLY A 100 5.39 6.50 -0.33
CA GLY A 100 5.05 6.40 -1.74
C GLY A 100 5.24 5.00 -2.31
N ASP A 101 4.45 4.67 -3.34
CA ASP A 101 4.54 3.42 -4.10
C ASP A 101 3.82 3.53 -5.45
N LEU A 102 3.93 2.52 -6.31
CA LEU A 102 3.16 2.39 -7.53
C LEU A 102 2.26 1.15 -7.50
N ILE A 103 0.96 1.34 -7.72
CA ILE A 103 0.06 0.24 -8.08
C ILE A 103 0.23 -0.02 -9.57
N LYS A 104 0.79 -1.17 -9.94
CA LYS A 104 1.04 -1.56 -11.33
C LYS A 104 -0.15 -2.31 -11.90
N GLY A 105 -0.62 -1.89 -13.07
CA GLY A 105 -1.68 -2.52 -13.84
C GLY A 105 -1.21 -3.73 -14.65
N ALA A 106 -2.01 -4.12 -15.62
CA ALA A 106 -1.74 -5.27 -16.48
C ALA A 106 -0.36 -5.18 -17.14
N PHE A 107 0.41 -6.26 -17.05
CA PHE A 107 1.74 -6.41 -17.68
C PHE A 107 2.73 -5.28 -17.36
N ASN A 108 2.53 -4.54 -16.26
CA ASN A 108 3.30 -3.34 -15.87
C ASN A 108 3.32 -2.22 -16.96
N ARG A 109 2.28 -2.15 -17.79
CA ARG A 109 2.18 -1.13 -18.85
C ARG A 109 1.57 0.18 -18.37
N SER A 110 0.78 0.13 -17.31
CA SER A 110 0.15 1.29 -16.69
C SER A 110 0.35 1.24 -15.18
N CYS A 111 0.33 2.38 -14.52
CA CYS A 111 0.40 2.45 -13.07
C CYS A 111 -0.31 3.69 -12.52
N VAL A 112 -0.63 3.64 -11.24
CA VAL A 112 -1.10 4.76 -10.43
C VAL A 112 -0.14 4.92 -9.26
N GLY A 113 0.37 6.13 -9.08
CA GLY A 113 1.18 6.47 -7.92
C GLY A 113 0.30 6.62 -6.68
N THR A 114 0.76 6.11 -5.56
CA THR A 114 0.11 6.27 -4.26
C THR A 114 1.03 7.00 -3.31
N LEU A 115 0.51 8.03 -2.68
CA LEU A 115 1.16 8.77 -1.61
C LEU A 115 0.26 8.71 -0.39
N VAL A 116 0.78 8.22 0.73
CA VAL A 116 0.04 8.11 1.98
C VAL A 116 0.75 8.94 3.03
N GLU A 117 0.04 9.93 3.57
CA GLU A 117 0.54 10.71 4.70
C GLU A 117 0.54 9.85 5.96
N ARG A 118 1.67 9.80 6.68
CA ARG A 118 1.92 8.78 7.70
C ARG A 118 1.11 8.97 8.98
N LYS A 119 0.81 10.21 9.37
CA LYS A 119 0.06 10.54 10.58
C LYS A 119 -1.45 10.45 10.36
N THR A 120 -1.96 11.13 9.35
CA THR A 120 -3.39 11.28 9.08
C THR A 120 -3.97 10.15 8.26
N ARG A 121 -3.11 9.38 7.57
CA ARG A 121 -3.47 8.37 6.56
C ARG A 121 -4.17 8.96 5.33
N PHE A 122 -4.04 10.27 5.14
CA PHE A 122 -4.55 10.92 3.94
C PHE A 122 -3.85 10.36 2.70
N VAL A 123 -4.63 10.07 1.68
CA VAL A 123 -4.15 9.39 0.47
C VAL A 123 -4.26 10.34 -0.72
N VAL A 124 -3.18 10.43 -1.48
CA VAL A 124 -3.17 11.12 -2.77
C VAL A 124 -2.86 10.09 -3.85
N LEU A 125 -3.74 9.96 -4.82
CA LEU A 125 -3.54 9.11 -5.99
C LEU A 125 -3.02 9.96 -7.15
N CYS A 126 -1.99 9.48 -7.81
CA CYS A 126 -1.32 10.21 -8.87
C CYS A 126 -1.48 9.44 -10.19
N LYS A 127 -2.18 10.03 -11.15
CA LYS A 127 -2.18 9.51 -12.52
C LYS A 127 -0.75 9.55 -13.06
N MET A 128 -0.31 8.42 -13.59
CA MET A 128 0.97 8.28 -14.27
C MET A 128 0.76 8.05 -15.77
N ASP A 129 1.58 8.68 -16.59
CA ASP A 129 1.52 8.52 -18.06
C ASP A 129 2.33 7.28 -18.52
N GLY A 130 2.92 6.56 -17.59
CA GLY A 130 3.69 5.32 -17.76
C GLY A 130 4.39 4.91 -16.46
N CYS A 131 5.17 3.83 -16.52
CA CYS A 131 5.86 3.27 -15.34
C CYS A 131 7.37 3.58 -15.34
N THR A 132 7.82 4.65 -16.03
CA THR A 132 9.22 5.08 -16.01
C THR A 132 9.50 6.02 -14.85
N ALA A 133 10.78 6.26 -14.57
CA ALA A 133 11.19 7.18 -13.50
C ALA A 133 10.77 8.63 -13.77
N GLU A 134 10.81 9.04 -15.05
CA GLU A 134 10.37 10.37 -15.48
C GLU A 134 8.88 10.55 -15.27
N ASN A 135 8.07 9.53 -15.61
CA ASN A 135 6.63 9.56 -15.39
C ASN A 135 6.27 9.61 -13.91
N ALA A 136 7.01 8.89 -13.07
CA ALA A 136 6.85 8.93 -11.62
C ALA A 136 7.22 10.32 -11.06
N LEU A 137 8.34 10.90 -11.51
CA LEU A 137 8.75 12.25 -11.17
C LEU A 137 7.65 13.28 -11.48
N GLU A 138 7.13 13.27 -12.71
CA GLU A 138 6.11 14.23 -13.14
C GLU A 138 4.77 14.01 -12.41
N GLY A 139 4.33 12.75 -12.25
CA GLY A 139 3.09 12.42 -11.55
C GLY A 139 3.10 12.83 -10.09
N PHE A 140 4.16 12.51 -9.36
CA PHE A 140 4.31 12.90 -7.94
C PHE A 140 4.46 14.40 -7.80
N THR A 141 5.32 15.04 -8.61
CA THR A 141 5.50 16.49 -8.58
C THR A 141 4.19 17.23 -8.81
N ARG A 142 3.40 16.82 -9.81
CA ARG A 142 2.11 17.45 -10.16
C ARG A 142 1.10 17.40 -9.02
N GLN A 143 1.03 16.30 -8.27
CA GLN A 143 0.07 16.19 -7.19
C GLN A 143 0.57 16.80 -5.88
N MET A 144 1.83 16.57 -5.53
CA MET A 144 2.41 17.12 -4.29
C MET A 144 2.47 18.65 -4.30
N LYS A 145 2.71 19.29 -5.45
CA LYS A 145 2.66 20.77 -5.57
C LYS A 145 1.31 21.40 -5.26
N LYS A 146 0.21 20.61 -5.25
CA LYS A 146 -1.12 21.11 -4.85
C LYS A 146 -1.30 21.16 -3.33
N LEU A 147 -0.41 20.51 -2.60
CA LEU A 147 -0.47 20.45 -1.14
C LEU A 147 0.16 21.70 -0.52
N PRO A 148 -0.30 22.14 0.65
CA PRO A 148 0.36 23.21 1.41
C PRO A 148 1.83 22.86 1.68
N HIS A 149 2.72 23.82 1.58
CA HIS A 149 4.15 23.62 1.77
C HIS A 149 4.51 23.00 3.13
N CYS A 150 3.77 23.33 4.19
CA CYS A 150 3.95 22.75 5.53
C CYS A 150 3.66 21.24 5.60
N LEU A 151 3.03 20.66 4.58
CA LEU A 151 2.80 19.22 4.45
C LEU A 151 3.79 18.53 3.51
N LEU A 152 4.84 19.20 3.08
CA LEU A 152 5.89 18.69 2.21
C LEU A 152 7.20 18.52 2.99
N GLY A 153 7.22 17.65 3.99
CA GLY A 153 8.41 17.40 4.80
C GLY A 153 9.32 16.31 4.21
N SER A 154 8.82 15.09 4.05
CA SER A 154 9.62 14.00 3.49
C SER A 154 8.79 12.95 2.76
N LEU A 155 9.45 12.18 1.90
CA LEU A 155 8.89 11.01 1.23
C LEU A 155 9.74 9.78 1.52
N THR A 156 9.12 8.69 1.98
CA THR A 156 9.74 7.38 2.09
C THR A 156 9.29 6.49 0.93
N TYR A 157 10.24 5.93 0.20
CA TYR A 157 9.98 5.07 -0.95
C TYR A 157 10.76 3.75 -0.85
N ASP A 158 10.46 2.77 -1.71
CA ASP A 158 11.31 1.60 -1.84
C ASP A 158 12.49 1.88 -2.81
N ARG A 159 13.34 0.88 -3.00
CA ARG A 159 14.49 0.97 -3.92
C ARG A 159 14.10 0.57 -5.35
N GLY A 160 12.87 0.91 -5.77
CA GLY A 160 12.40 0.68 -7.13
C GLY A 160 13.12 1.56 -8.15
N THR A 161 13.31 1.04 -9.36
CA THR A 161 13.95 1.78 -10.45
C THR A 161 13.14 2.99 -10.90
N GLU A 162 11.85 3.03 -10.58
CA GLU A 162 10.96 4.17 -10.81
C GLU A 162 11.29 5.41 -9.97
N MET A 163 12.19 5.29 -8.99
CA MET A 163 12.60 6.41 -8.15
C MET A 163 14.04 6.90 -8.45
N THR A 164 14.62 6.51 -9.58
CA THR A 164 15.97 6.92 -9.96
C THR A 164 16.09 8.42 -10.22
N CYS A 165 15.00 9.11 -10.56
CA CYS A 165 14.92 10.58 -10.69
C CYS A 165 14.71 11.30 -9.34
N TYR A 166 14.96 10.65 -8.21
CA TYR A 166 14.75 11.22 -6.87
C TYR A 166 15.51 12.55 -6.61
N PRO A 167 16.73 12.80 -7.11
CA PRO A 167 17.40 14.07 -6.85
C PRO A 167 16.61 15.26 -7.40
N GLU A 168 16.03 15.09 -8.57
CA GLU A 168 15.19 16.11 -9.18
C GLU A 168 13.86 16.28 -8.44
N LEU A 169 13.27 15.20 -7.93
CA LEU A 169 12.06 15.25 -7.12
C LEU A 169 12.30 16.02 -5.82
N MET A 170 13.38 15.72 -5.10
CA MET A 170 13.79 16.43 -3.89
C MET A 170 13.93 17.92 -4.15
N LYS A 171 14.63 18.29 -5.24
CA LYS A 171 14.84 19.69 -5.63
C LYS A 171 13.53 20.41 -5.97
N ARG A 172 12.65 19.78 -6.77
CA ARG A 172 11.39 20.40 -7.24
C ARG A 172 10.37 20.64 -6.14
N LEU A 173 10.37 19.76 -5.12
CA LEU A 173 9.41 19.81 -4.02
C LEU A 173 10.02 20.33 -2.72
N ASN A 174 11.34 20.49 -2.66
CA ASN A 174 12.09 20.84 -1.46
C ASN A 174 11.73 19.94 -0.27
N ILE A 175 11.85 18.61 -0.49
CA ILE A 175 11.53 17.56 0.49
C ILE A 175 12.73 16.66 0.72
N ASP A 176 12.81 16.06 1.90
CA ASP A 176 13.73 14.95 2.17
C ASP A 176 13.20 13.65 1.58
N LEU A 177 14.10 12.74 1.21
CA LEU A 177 13.72 11.43 0.70
C LEU A 177 14.50 10.33 1.40
N TRP A 178 13.76 9.26 1.80
CA TRP A 178 14.33 8.11 2.48
C TRP A 178 13.98 6.84 1.75
N PHE A 179 14.94 5.92 1.62
CA PHE A 179 14.72 4.62 0.99
C PHE A 179 14.62 3.50 2.01
N ALA A 180 13.51 2.77 1.96
CA ALA A 180 13.30 1.58 2.77
C ALA A 180 14.31 0.49 2.41
N ASP A 181 14.62 -0.37 3.38
CA ASP A 181 15.48 -1.51 3.14
C ASP A 181 14.79 -2.58 2.27
N PRO A 182 15.55 -3.32 1.48
CA PRO A 182 15.00 -4.42 0.70
C PRO A 182 14.28 -5.43 1.59
N HIS A 183 13.11 -5.88 1.14
CA HIS A 183 12.28 -6.87 1.87
C HIS A 183 11.79 -6.44 3.25
N ALA A 184 11.76 -5.14 3.56
CA ALA A 184 11.27 -4.58 4.80
C ALA A 184 9.93 -3.82 4.63
N PRO A 185 8.82 -4.49 4.27
CA PRO A 185 7.53 -3.85 4.01
C PRO A 185 7.00 -3.09 5.22
N TRP A 186 7.33 -3.53 6.44
CA TRP A 186 6.92 -2.85 7.67
C TRP A 186 7.44 -1.42 7.78
N GLN A 187 8.53 -1.07 7.09
CA GLN A 187 9.09 0.28 7.06
C GLN A 187 8.19 1.27 6.28
N ARG A 188 7.26 0.75 5.45
CA ARG A 188 6.24 1.48 4.70
C ARG A 188 4.83 0.93 4.96
N GLY A 189 4.56 0.59 6.21
CA GLY A 189 3.33 -0.11 6.60
C GLY A 189 2.04 0.67 6.30
N SER A 190 2.08 2.00 6.30
CA SER A 190 0.92 2.84 5.94
C SER A 190 0.55 2.67 4.47
N ASN A 191 1.54 2.76 3.60
CA ASN A 191 1.33 2.63 2.16
C ASN A 191 0.96 1.19 1.77
N GLU A 192 1.64 0.18 2.32
CA GLU A 192 1.31 -1.22 2.07
C GLU A 192 -0.13 -1.58 2.45
N ASN A 193 -0.59 -1.12 3.62
CA ASN A 193 -1.97 -1.34 4.04
C ASN A 193 -2.95 -0.61 3.11
N THR A 194 -2.68 0.64 2.76
CA THR A 194 -3.52 1.44 1.86
C THR A 194 -3.57 0.82 0.47
N ASN A 195 -2.43 0.43 -0.10
CA ASN A 195 -2.39 -0.26 -1.39
C ASN A 195 -3.17 -1.58 -1.37
N GLY A 196 -3.14 -2.30 -0.24
CA GLY A 196 -3.98 -3.49 -0.05
C GLY A 196 -5.48 -3.20 -0.09
N LEU A 197 -5.92 -2.03 0.39
CA LEU A 197 -7.31 -1.57 0.28
C LEU A 197 -7.64 -1.12 -1.15
N LEU A 198 -6.78 -0.31 -1.75
CA LEU A 198 -6.96 0.21 -3.11
C LEU A 198 -7.00 -0.90 -4.16
N CYS A 199 -6.31 -2.02 -3.95
CA CYS A 199 -6.38 -3.19 -4.84
C CYS A 199 -7.77 -3.83 -4.92
N GLN A 200 -8.71 -3.51 -4.04
CA GLN A 200 -10.12 -3.92 -4.15
C GLN A 200 -10.85 -3.15 -5.26
N PHE A 201 -10.43 -1.90 -5.51
CA PHE A 201 -11.01 -1.01 -6.52
C PHE A 201 -10.17 -0.99 -7.80
N MET A 202 -8.88 -1.21 -7.67
CA MET A 202 -7.91 -1.30 -8.77
C MET A 202 -7.23 -2.68 -8.76
N PRO A 203 -7.95 -3.76 -9.16
CA PRO A 203 -7.41 -5.11 -9.06
C PRO A 203 -6.21 -5.30 -9.99
N LYS A 204 -5.29 -6.15 -9.56
CA LYS A 204 -4.12 -6.52 -10.37
C LYS A 204 -4.57 -7.10 -11.71
N GLY A 205 -3.91 -6.69 -12.78
CA GLY A 205 -4.24 -7.17 -14.13
C GLY A 205 -5.26 -6.31 -14.89
N VAL A 206 -5.76 -5.24 -14.29
CA VAL A 206 -6.59 -4.25 -14.97
C VAL A 206 -5.69 -3.19 -15.63
N ASP A 207 -6.10 -2.68 -16.77
CA ASP A 207 -5.44 -1.54 -17.41
C ASP A 207 -5.82 -0.24 -16.70
N LEU A 208 -4.84 0.37 -16.04
CA LEU A 208 -4.99 1.61 -15.28
C LEU A 208 -4.75 2.87 -16.13
N SER A 209 -4.39 2.74 -17.41
CA SER A 209 -4.13 3.89 -18.30
C SER A 209 -5.38 4.76 -18.52
N LYS A 210 -6.54 4.13 -18.43
CA LYS A 210 -7.84 4.80 -18.61
C LYS A 210 -8.33 5.58 -17.37
N ALA A 211 -7.70 5.38 -16.21
CA ALA A 211 -8.04 6.12 -15.01
C ALA A 211 -7.65 7.59 -15.18
N SER A 212 -8.65 8.48 -15.20
CA SER A 212 -8.40 9.94 -15.21
C SER A 212 -8.00 10.39 -13.80
N GLN A 213 -7.33 11.55 -13.69
CA GLN A 213 -7.03 12.11 -12.37
C GLN A 213 -8.30 12.48 -11.60
N GLU A 214 -9.36 12.87 -12.28
CA GLU A 214 -10.68 13.16 -11.68
C GLU A 214 -11.31 11.91 -11.05
N TYR A 215 -11.15 10.75 -11.70
CA TYR A 215 -11.60 9.47 -11.17
C TYR A 215 -10.79 9.05 -9.92
N LEU A 216 -9.53 9.44 -9.86
CA LEU A 216 -8.62 9.10 -8.76
C LEU A 216 -8.77 10.03 -7.54
N ASN A 217 -9.33 11.23 -7.71
CA ASN A 217 -9.57 12.19 -6.63
C ASN A 217 -10.83 11.85 -5.83
#